data_647e8d7b3ebf264f98a2ef864969c98e
#
_entry.id   647e8d7b3ebf264f98a2ef864969c98e
#
_cell.length_a   1.000
_cell.length_b   1.000
_cell.length_c   1.000
_cell.angle_alpha   90.00
_cell.angle_beta   90.00
_cell.angle_gamma   90.00
#
_symmetry.space_group_name_H-M   'P 1'
#
loop_
_entity.id
_entity.type
_entity.pdbx_description
1 polymer ?
#
loop_
_entity_poly.entity_id
_entity_poly.type
_entity_poly.pdbx_seq_one_letter_code
_entity_poly.pdbx_strand_id
1 'polypeptide(L)'
;MTTSNSQEDKRAELKRAALEYHEFPTPGKVAIAATKQLTNQRDLALAYSPGVAAPCEEIVADPNNAFKYTSRGNLVAVITNGTAVLGLGDIGPLASKPVMEGKGVLFKKFAGIDVFDIEINEKDPEKLVEIIASLEPTFGGI
;
A
#
# COMPACT_ATOMS: atom_id res chain seq x y z
N MET A 1 -17.33 -33.49 26.10
CA MET A 1 -16.53 -32.29 26.56
C MET A 1 -15.18 -32.14 25.87
N THR A 2 -14.79 -32.97 24.90
CA THR A 2 -13.46 -32.98 24.26
C THR A 2 -13.33 -32.17 22.98
N THR A 3 -14.41 -31.72 22.34
CA THR A 3 -14.38 -30.99 21.06
C THR A 3 -14.17 -29.48 21.20
N SER A 4 -14.58 -28.87 22.29
CA SER A 4 -14.43 -27.43 22.56
C SER A 4 -12.97 -27.07 22.84
N ASN A 5 -12.25 -27.88 23.61
CA ASN A 5 -10.84 -27.65 23.94
C ASN A 5 -9.93 -27.69 22.70
N SER A 6 -10.19 -28.59 21.76
CA SER A 6 -9.42 -28.73 20.52
C SER A 6 -9.63 -27.57 19.53
N GLN A 7 -10.76 -26.89 19.56
CA GLN A 7 -11.01 -25.68 18.74
C GLN A 7 -10.35 -24.44 19.33
N GLU A 8 -10.35 -24.29 20.64
CA GLU A 8 -9.67 -23.21 21.34
C GLU A 8 -8.14 -23.29 21.15
N ASP A 9 -7.58 -24.50 21.26
CA ASP A 9 -6.16 -24.76 21.04
C ASP A 9 -5.74 -24.40 19.60
N LYS A 10 -6.52 -24.81 18.60
CA LYS A 10 -6.25 -24.47 17.18
C LYS A 10 -6.33 -22.98 16.92
N ARG A 11 -7.27 -22.28 17.56
CA ARG A 11 -7.40 -20.82 17.42
C ARG A 11 -6.23 -20.09 18.06
N ALA A 12 -5.77 -20.56 19.21
CA ALA A 12 -4.61 -20.00 19.90
C ALA A 12 -3.32 -20.22 19.10
N GLU A 13 -3.15 -21.40 18.50
CA GLU A 13 -2.03 -21.72 17.63
C GLU A 13 -2.02 -20.85 16.37
N LEU A 14 -3.15 -20.71 15.68
CA LEU A 14 -3.28 -19.84 14.51
C LEU A 14 -2.98 -18.38 14.85
N LYS A 15 -3.46 -17.89 15.99
CA LYS A 15 -3.17 -16.53 16.47
C LYS A 15 -1.67 -16.33 16.65
N ARG A 16 -0.98 -17.25 17.30
CA ARG A 16 0.47 -17.17 17.51
C ARG A 16 1.22 -17.18 16.19
N ALA A 17 0.91 -18.11 15.29
CA ALA A 17 1.52 -18.20 13.99
C ALA A 17 1.28 -16.95 13.14
N ALA A 18 0.08 -16.37 13.20
CA ALA A 18 -0.23 -15.13 12.50
C ALA A 18 0.59 -13.93 13.03
N LEU A 19 0.76 -13.80 14.34
CA LEU A 19 1.59 -12.75 14.92
C LEU A 19 3.06 -12.90 14.50
N GLU A 20 3.60 -14.11 14.60
CA GLU A 20 4.96 -14.43 14.16
C GLU A 20 5.16 -14.14 12.67
N TYR A 21 4.21 -14.52 11.81
CA TYR A 21 4.23 -14.24 10.37
C TYR A 21 4.27 -12.73 10.05
N HIS A 22 3.60 -11.88 10.85
CA HIS A 22 3.58 -10.44 10.64
C HIS A 22 4.81 -9.73 11.20
N GLU A 23 5.49 -10.33 12.16
CA GLU A 23 6.68 -9.76 12.82
C GLU A 23 7.99 -10.13 12.12
N PHE A 24 8.11 -11.37 11.62
CA PHE A 24 9.35 -11.92 11.11
C PHE A 24 9.27 -12.36 9.64
N PRO A 25 10.44 -12.34 8.90
CA PRO A 25 11.77 -11.83 9.29
C PRO A 25 11.84 -10.30 9.32
N THR A 26 10.88 -9.62 8.72
CA THR A 26 10.75 -8.16 8.65
C THR A 26 9.30 -7.79 8.95
N PRO A 27 9.03 -6.79 9.80
CA PRO A 27 7.66 -6.37 10.11
C PRO A 27 6.86 -6.00 8.87
N GLY A 28 5.58 -6.43 8.85
CA GLY A 28 4.66 -6.16 7.75
C GLY A 28 4.77 -7.16 6.60
N LYS A 29 4.04 -6.89 5.52
CA LYS A 29 3.92 -7.77 4.35
C LYS A 29 4.33 -7.11 3.04
N VAL A 30 4.61 -5.82 3.05
CA VAL A 30 4.96 -5.04 1.87
C VAL A 30 6.28 -4.31 2.05
N ALA A 31 7.00 -4.13 0.97
CA ALA A 31 8.21 -3.33 0.92
C ALA A 31 8.22 -2.49 -0.36
N ILE A 32 8.93 -1.36 -0.32
CA ILE A 32 9.13 -0.50 -1.48
C ILE A 32 10.54 -0.74 -2.00
N ALA A 33 10.66 -1.05 -3.29
CA ALA A 33 11.93 -1.30 -3.94
C ALA A 33 12.15 -0.30 -5.08
N ALA A 34 13.38 0.21 -5.18
CA ALA A 34 13.79 1.00 -6.33
C ALA A 34 13.93 0.09 -7.57
N THR A 35 13.45 0.57 -8.74
CA THR A 35 13.54 -0.14 -10.02
C THR A 35 14.76 0.27 -10.84
N LYS A 36 15.48 1.30 -10.43
CA LYS A 36 16.70 1.82 -11.08
C LYS A 36 17.87 1.72 -10.13
N GLN A 37 19.05 1.51 -10.70
CA GLN A 37 20.30 1.55 -9.93
C GLN A 37 20.69 2.99 -9.62
N LEU A 38 21.28 3.19 -8.46
CA LEU A 38 21.88 4.45 -8.02
C LEU A 38 23.28 4.13 -7.43
N THR A 39 24.27 3.94 -8.31
CA THR A 39 25.59 3.43 -7.91
C THR A 39 26.70 4.44 -8.14
N ASN A 40 26.47 5.48 -8.92
CA ASN A 40 27.46 6.46 -9.29
C ASN A 40 26.86 7.87 -9.52
N GLN A 41 27.72 8.85 -9.74
CA GLN A 41 27.34 10.25 -9.98
C GLN A 41 26.42 10.43 -11.20
N ARG A 42 26.62 9.63 -12.25
CA ARG A 42 25.78 9.69 -13.44
C ARG A 42 24.37 9.21 -13.13
N ASP A 43 24.24 8.12 -12.40
CA ASP A 43 22.92 7.59 -11.99
C ASP A 43 22.17 8.62 -11.15
N LEU A 44 22.88 9.28 -10.22
CA LEU A 44 22.30 10.35 -9.41
C LEU A 44 21.84 11.53 -10.27
N ALA A 45 22.63 11.95 -11.24
CA ALA A 45 22.28 13.04 -12.14
C ALA A 45 21.07 12.73 -13.02
N LEU A 46 20.86 11.47 -13.39
CA LEU A 46 19.69 11.02 -14.15
C LEU A 46 18.46 10.82 -13.27
N ALA A 47 18.64 10.23 -12.10
CA ALA A 47 17.54 9.90 -11.19
C ALA A 47 16.98 11.13 -10.46
N TYR A 48 17.81 12.14 -10.23
CA TYR A 48 17.44 13.32 -9.46
C TYR A 48 17.89 14.59 -10.17
N SER A 49 18.87 15.32 -9.67
CA SER A 49 19.27 16.62 -10.23
C SER A 49 20.56 16.52 -11.06
N PRO A 50 20.60 17.06 -12.27
CA PRO A 50 19.59 17.89 -12.95
C PRO A 50 18.64 17.12 -13.88
N GLY A 51 18.88 15.84 -14.15
CA GLY A 51 18.20 15.06 -15.20
C GLY A 51 16.70 14.88 -14.98
N VAL A 52 16.23 14.89 -13.73
CA VAL A 52 14.80 14.73 -13.40
C VAL A 52 13.91 15.86 -13.95
N ALA A 53 14.47 16.99 -14.33
CA ALA A 53 13.72 18.06 -14.98
C ALA A 53 13.10 17.62 -16.32
N ALA A 54 13.80 16.81 -17.10
CA ALA A 54 13.34 16.37 -18.40
C ALA A 54 12.00 15.59 -18.35
N PRO A 55 11.83 14.52 -17.58
CA PRO A 55 10.52 13.86 -17.46
C PRO A 55 9.44 14.77 -16.84
N CYS A 56 9.79 15.70 -15.96
CA CYS A 56 8.82 16.68 -15.44
C CYS A 56 8.28 17.58 -16.54
N GLU A 57 9.13 18.12 -17.39
CA GLU A 57 8.77 18.98 -18.52
C GLU A 57 7.89 18.21 -19.54
N GLU A 58 8.23 16.96 -19.81
CA GLU A 58 7.42 16.09 -20.69
C GLU A 58 6.01 15.84 -20.12
N ILE A 59 5.88 15.66 -18.80
CA ILE A 59 4.58 15.49 -18.15
C ILE A 59 3.78 16.79 -18.13
N VAL A 60 4.44 17.93 -17.98
CA VAL A 60 3.79 19.25 -18.11
C VAL A 60 3.25 19.45 -19.51
N ALA A 61 3.98 19.04 -20.54
CA ALA A 61 3.57 19.16 -21.94
C ALA A 61 2.42 18.22 -22.29
N ASP A 62 2.44 16.99 -21.77
CA ASP A 62 1.36 16.01 -21.91
C ASP A 62 1.25 15.16 -20.63
N PRO A 63 0.17 15.33 -19.82
CA PRO A 63 -0.04 14.57 -18.59
C PRO A 63 -0.04 13.04 -18.78
N ASN A 64 -0.33 12.51 -19.96
CA ASN A 64 -0.25 11.07 -20.23
C ASN A 64 1.18 10.52 -20.13
N ASN A 65 2.18 11.37 -20.26
CA ASN A 65 3.57 10.99 -20.05
C ASN A 65 3.86 10.55 -18.60
N ALA A 66 2.98 10.83 -17.63
CA ALA A 66 3.09 10.28 -16.29
C ALA A 66 3.07 8.74 -16.28
N PHE A 67 2.31 8.10 -17.18
CA PHE A 67 2.30 6.64 -17.33
C PHE A 67 3.58 6.08 -17.93
N LYS A 68 4.34 6.90 -18.66
CA LYS A 68 5.59 6.52 -19.28
C LYS A 68 6.80 6.69 -18.35
N TYR A 69 6.81 7.77 -17.58
CA TYR A 69 7.98 8.18 -16.82
C TYR A 69 7.86 7.98 -15.30
N THR A 70 6.71 7.52 -14.81
CA THR A 70 6.49 7.25 -13.39
C THR A 70 5.88 5.86 -13.16
N SER A 71 5.83 5.44 -11.90
CA SER A 71 5.15 4.19 -11.49
C SER A 71 3.62 4.27 -11.48
N ARG A 72 3.04 5.45 -11.80
CA ARG A 72 1.60 5.71 -11.69
C ARG A 72 0.73 4.66 -12.37
N GLY A 73 1.13 4.17 -13.53
CA GLY A 73 0.34 3.22 -14.32
C GLY A 73 0.17 1.84 -13.68
N ASN A 74 1.02 1.47 -12.73
CA ASN A 74 0.96 0.19 -12.03
C ASN A 74 0.84 0.35 -10.51
N LEU A 75 0.39 1.50 -10.04
CA LEU A 75 0.26 1.79 -8.61
C LEU A 75 -1.19 2.10 -8.26
N VAL A 76 -1.76 1.31 -7.34
CA VAL A 76 -3.12 1.46 -6.83
C VAL A 76 -3.10 1.82 -5.36
N ALA A 77 -3.96 2.76 -4.95
CA ALA A 77 -4.20 3.01 -3.54
C ALA A 77 -5.29 2.08 -3.00
N VAL A 78 -5.03 1.42 -1.89
CA VAL A 78 -6.03 0.75 -1.06
C VAL A 78 -6.24 1.60 0.18
N ILE A 79 -7.43 2.20 0.32
CA ILE A 79 -7.70 3.21 1.34
C ILE A 79 -8.71 2.71 2.35
N THR A 80 -8.49 3.06 3.61
CA THR A 80 -9.43 2.79 4.70
C THR A 80 -9.37 3.88 5.77
N ASN A 81 -10.48 4.09 6.47
CA ASN A 81 -10.51 4.80 7.75
C ASN A 81 -10.74 3.84 8.95
N GLY A 82 -10.78 2.52 8.69
CA GLY A 82 -10.87 1.50 9.71
C GLY A 82 -12.23 1.40 10.43
N THR A 83 -13.30 1.95 9.85
CA THR A 83 -14.63 1.99 10.50
C THR A 83 -15.43 0.71 10.34
N ALA A 84 -15.09 -0.16 9.38
CA ALA A 84 -15.83 -1.40 9.08
C ALA A 84 -14.89 -2.52 8.63
N VAL A 85 -14.07 -3.02 9.54
CA VAL A 85 -13.17 -4.14 9.27
C VAL A 85 -13.90 -5.45 9.51
N LEU A 86 -13.89 -6.36 8.52
CA LEU A 86 -14.62 -7.61 8.55
C LEU A 86 -14.30 -8.44 9.81
N GLY A 87 -15.34 -8.74 10.59
CA GLY A 87 -15.23 -9.51 11.84
C GLY A 87 -14.75 -8.71 13.06
N LEU A 88 -14.30 -7.45 12.88
CA LEU A 88 -13.74 -6.61 13.96
C LEU A 88 -14.49 -5.28 14.15
N GLY A 89 -15.24 -4.81 13.14
CA GLY A 89 -15.98 -3.55 13.22
C GLY A 89 -15.10 -2.30 13.10
N ASP A 90 -15.43 -1.25 13.87
CA ASP A 90 -14.66 0.00 13.93
C ASP A 90 -13.45 -0.17 14.87
N ILE A 91 -12.32 -0.48 14.31
CA ILE A 91 -11.04 -0.63 15.03
C ILE A 91 -10.07 0.53 14.77
N GLY A 92 -10.51 1.49 13.95
CA GLY A 92 -9.70 2.64 13.56
C GLY A 92 -8.69 2.37 12.44
N PRO A 93 -8.12 3.46 11.87
CA PRO A 93 -7.26 3.35 10.70
C PRO A 93 -5.96 2.58 10.97
N LEU A 94 -5.26 2.86 12.06
CA LEU A 94 -3.98 2.23 12.35
C LEU A 94 -4.08 0.71 12.51
N ALA A 95 -5.08 0.24 13.27
CA ALA A 95 -5.27 -1.19 13.50
C ALA A 95 -5.74 -1.96 12.26
N SER A 96 -6.29 -1.27 11.25
CA SER A 96 -6.70 -1.86 9.97
C SER A 96 -5.54 -2.09 8.99
N LYS A 97 -4.38 -1.49 9.21
CA LYS A 97 -3.22 -1.58 8.32
C LYS A 97 -2.82 -3.02 7.95
N PRO A 98 -2.74 -4.00 8.87
CA PRO A 98 -2.39 -5.37 8.49
C PRO A 98 -3.34 -5.99 7.45
N VAL A 99 -4.63 -5.64 7.49
CA VAL A 99 -5.62 -6.09 6.50
C VAL A 99 -5.37 -5.42 5.14
N MET A 100 -5.05 -4.12 5.14
CA MET A 100 -4.78 -3.36 3.91
C MET A 100 -3.49 -3.82 3.23
N GLU A 101 -2.43 -4.08 3.98
CA GLU A 101 -1.22 -4.71 3.44
C GLU A 101 -1.52 -6.10 2.85
N GLY A 102 -2.39 -6.88 3.49
CA GLY A 102 -2.86 -8.15 2.95
C GLY A 102 -3.54 -8.01 1.58
N LYS A 103 -4.38 -6.99 1.39
CA LYS A 103 -4.95 -6.67 0.07
C LYS A 103 -3.86 -6.31 -0.93
N GLY A 104 -2.88 -5.53 -0.56
CA GLY A 104 -1.73 -5.19 -1.40
C GLY A 104 -0.97 -6.44 -1.89
N VAL A 105 -0.73 -7.40 -1.00
CA VAL A 105 -0.12 -8.69 -1.34
C VAL A 105 -0.96 -9.47 -2.34
N LEU A 106 -2.29 -9.49 -2.19
CA LEU A 106 -3.20 -10.15 -3.14
C LEU A 106 -3.17 -9.49 -4.53
N PHE A 107 -3.20 -8.15 -4.60
CA PHE A 107 -3.04 -7.41 -5.85
C PHE A 107 -1.73 -7.77 -6.56
N LYS A 108 -0.63 -7.81 -5.81
CA LYS A 108 0.67 -8.17 -6.37
C LYS A 108 0.70 -9.62 -6.86
N LYS A 109 0.19 -10.55 -6.06
CA LYS A 109 0.21 -11.98 -6.37
C LYS A 109 -0.63 -12.33 -7.59
N PHE A 110 -1.84 -11.75 -7.70
CA PHE A 110 -2.80 -12.17 -8.72
C PHE A 110 -2.82 -11.27 -9.96
N ALA A 111 -2.42 -10.03 -9.84
CA ALA A 111 -2.48 -9.06 -10.94
C ALA A 111 -1.14 -8.38 -11.26
N GLY A 112 -0.09 -8.59 -10.46
CA GLY A 112 1.19 -7.89 -10.64
C GLY A 112 1.14 -6.39 -10.35
N ILE A 113 0.07 -5.92 -9.71
CA ILE A 113 -0.15 -4.50 -9.40
C ILE A 113 0.51 -4.16 -8.08
N ASP A 114 1.25 -3.05 -8.05
CA ASP A 114 1.79 -2.46 -6.84
C ASP A 114 0.73 -1.67 -6.09
N VAL A 115 0.76 -1.73 -4.76
CA VAL A 115 -0.23 -1.08 -3.90
C VAL A 115 0.45 -0.27 -2.81
N PHE A 116 -0.03 0.96 -2.60
CA PHE A 116 0.11 1.64 -1.32
C PHE A 116 -1.18 1.51 -0.53
N ASP A 117 -1.07 0.96 0.68
CA ASP A 117 -2.14 1.02 1.66
C ASP A 117 -2.08 2.37 2.39
N ILE A 118 -3.24 3.04 2.48
CA ILE A 118 -3.36 4.38 3.06
C ILE A 118 -4.47 4.35 4.10
N GLU A 119 -4.08 4.53 5.35
CA GLU A 119 -4.96 4.59 6.50
C GLU A 119 -5.23 6.06 6.84
N ILE A 120 -6.47 6.52 6.66
CA ILE A 120 -6.87 7.91 6.86
C ILE A 120 -7.63 8.06 8.18
N ASN A 121 -7.14 8.94 9.05
CA ASN A 121 -7.80 9.26 10.31
C ASN A 121 -8.85 10.35 10.11
N GLU A 122 -9.89 10.04 9.33
CA GLU A 122 -11.06 10.91 9.12
C GLU A 122 -12.34 10.05 9.11
N LYS A 123 -13.32 10.42 9.90
CA LYS A 123 -14.63 9.73 9.99
C LYS A 123 -15.76 10.46 9.29
N ASP A 124 -15.60 11.75 9.02
CA ASP A 124 -16.56 12.53 8.25
C ASP A 124 -16.51 12.07 6.78
N PRO A 125 -17.61 11.56 6.21
CA PRO A 125 -17.59 11.02 4.85
C PRO A 125 -17.29 12.08 3.77
N GLU A 126 -17.74 13.31 3.92
CA GLU A 126 -17.51 14.37 2.94
C GLU A 126 -16.03 14.75 2.91
N LYS A 127 -15.43 14.96 4.08
CA LYS A 127 -14.00 15.24 4.19
C LYS A 127 -13.14 14.06 3.70
N LEU A 128 -13.56 12.83 4.01
CA LEU A 128 -12.85 11.65 3.55
C LEU A 128 -12.83 11.57 2.02
N VAL A 129 -13.95 11.87 1.37
CA VAL A 129 -14.04 11.92 -0.11
C VAL A 129 -13.11 13.00 -0.67
N GLU A 130 -13.05 14.18 -0.08
CA GLU A 130 -12.15 15.27 -0.51
C GLU A 130 -10.67 14.86 -0.38
N ILE A 131 -10.31 14.22 0.74
CA ILE A 131 -8.93 13.71 0.95
C ILE A 131 -8.58 12.67 -0.10
N ILE A 132 -9.46 11.70 -0.33
CA ILE A 132 -9.23 10.62 -1.31
C ILE A 132 -9.11 11.19 -2.72
N ALA A 133 -9.98 12.11 -3.11
CA ALA A 133 -9.94 12.75 -4.43
C ALA A 133 -8.62 13.50 -4.68
N SER A 134 -8.06 14.12 -3.64
CA SER A 134 -6.80 14.86 -3.74
C SER A 134 -5.56 13.96 -3.94
N LEU A 135 -5.67 12.64 -3.70
CA LEU A 135 -4.60 11.65 -3.90
C LEU A 135 -4.51 11.14 -5.36
N GLU A 136 -5.49 11.49 -6.20
CA GLU A 136 -5.59 10.99 -7.58
C GLU A 136 -4.28 11.08 -8.38
N PRO A 137 -3.49 12.16 -8.34
CA PRO A 137 -2.29 12.28 -9.16
C PRO A 137 -1.25 11.17 -8.97
N THR A 138 -1.20 10.55 -7.78
CA THR A 138 -0.21 9.52 -7.44
C THR A 138 -0.53 8.16 -8.07
N PHE A 139 -1.81 7.87 -8.31
CA PHE A 139 -2.28 6.51 -8.57
C PHE A 139 -2.88 6.31 -9.95
N GLY A 140 -2.72 5.12 -10.49
CA GLY A 140 -3.45 4.66 -11.68
C GLY A 140 -4.88 4.23 -11.35
N GLY A 141 -5.18 3.98 -10.06
CA GLY A 141 -6.50 3.63 -9.54
C GLY A 141 -6.55 3.71 -8.01
N ILE A 142 -7.75 3.83 -7.48
CA ILE A 142 -8.04 3.84 -6.04
C ILE A 142 -9.12 2.80 -5.75
#